data_f280ad9b15bbdd04a8b51a9f19b4ae9b
#
_entry.id   f280ad9b15bbdd04a8b51a9f19b4ae9b
#
_cell.length_a   1.000
_cell.length_b   1.000
_cell.length_c   1.000
_cell.angle_alpha   90.00
_cell.angle_beta   90.00
_cell.angle_gamma   90.00
#
_symmetry.space_group_name_H-M   'P 1'
#
loop_
_entity.id
_entity.type
_entity.pdbx_description
1 polymer ?
#
loop_
_entity_poly.entity_id
_entity_poly.type
_entity_poly.pdbx_seq_one_letter_code
_entity_poly.pdbx_strand_id
1 'polypeptide(L)'
;MPESYAGKINRKLLKKQRIIAAAAGREPADLVLKNATFVNVFSNELSTMDIAVAEGLIVGMGSYQGRSEVDCTGKIVLPGFLDAHIHLESSLVSPTEFVKAVLPHGTTTVVTDPHEIANVMGTDGIEYMLQATEDLPVDVRFMLPSCVPATPLDESGAILDYRAIDSFYDHPRVQGLAEMMNFVGAINGD
;
A
#
# COMPACT_ATOMS: atom_id res chain seq x y z
N MET A 1 -22.94 0.69 -17.35
CA MET A 1 -23.38 2.02 -16.92
C MET A 1 -22.78 2.31 -15.55
N PRO A 2 -22.26 3.49 -15.28
CA PRO A 2 -21.77 3.81 -13.95
C PRO A 2 -22.89 3.76 -12.91
N GLU A 3 -22.59 3.27 -11.72
CA GLU A 3 -23.53 3.13 -10.62
C GLU A 3 -24.05 4.51 -10.18
N SER A 4 -25.34 4.59 -9.87
CA SER A 4 -25.95 5.83 -9.38
C SER A 4 -25.39 6.22 -7.99
N TYR A 5 -25.45 7.52 -7.67
CA TYR A 5 -25.03 8.03 -6.35
C TYR A 5 -25.77 7.34 -5.18
N ALA A 6 -27.09 7.14 -5.32
CA ALA A 6 -27.89 6.42 -4.33
C ALA A 6 -27.44 4.95 -4.18
N GLY A 7 -27.09 4.28 -5.27
CA GLY A 7 -26.55 2.92 -5.24
C GLY A 7 -25.23 2.84 -4.48
N LYS A 8 -24.31 3.79 -4.71
CA LYS A 8 -23.03 3.88 -3.99
C LYS A 8 -23.22 4.09 -2.48
N ILE A 9 -24.16 4.95 -2.07
CA ILE A 9 -24.47 5.17 -0.64
C ILE A 9 -25.05 3.90 -0.02
N ASN A 10 -26.00 3.25 -0.68
CA ASN A 10 -26.61 2.02 -0.16
C ASN A 10 -25.57 0.91 0.03
N ARG A 11 -24.67 0.71 -0.94
CA ARG A 11 -23.60 -0.28 -0.82
C ARG A 11 -22.64 0.03 0.34
N LYS A 12 -22.25 1.30 0.54
CA LYS A 12 -21.44 1.72 1.69
C LYS A 12 -22.14 1.47 3.01
N LEU A 13 -23.45 1.71 3.08
CA LEU A 13 -24.24 1.46 4.28
C LEU A 13 -24.32 -0.03 4.60
N LEU A 14 -24.64 -0.86 3.61
CA LEU A 14 -24.69 -2.32 3.77
C LEU A 14 -23.35 -2.89 4.23
N LYS A 15 -22.23 -2.42 3.63
CA LYS A 15 -20.88 -2.81 4.06
C LYS A 15 -20.64 -2.44 5.53
N LYS A 16 -20.99 -1.24 5.96
CA LYS A 16 -20.85 -0.81 7.36
C LYS A 16 -21.71 -1.65 8.32
N GLN A 17 -22.96 -1.92 7.93
CA GLN A 17 -23.87 -2.78 8.73
C GLN A 17 -23.29 -4.19 8.90
N ARG A 18 -22.73 -4.75 7.84
CA ARG A 18 -22.08 -6.08 7.86
C ARG A 18 -20.85 -6.09 8.81
N ILE A 19 -20.00 -5.06 8.72
CA ILE A 19 -18.83 -4.88 9.60
C ILE A 19 -19.28 -4.82 11.08
N ILE A 20 -20.29 -4.01 11.39
CA ILE A 20 -20.80 -3.86 12.75
C ILE A 20 -21.44 -5.16 13.26
N ALA A 21 -22.17 -5.88 12.43
CA ALA A 21 -22.79 -7.16 12.80
C ALA A 21 -21.74 -8.22 13.13
N ALA A 22 -20.69 -8.32 12.31
CA ALA A 22 -19.57 -9.24 12.53
C ALA A 22 -18.76 -8.85 13.78
N ALA A 23 -18.44 -7.57 13.96
CA ALA A 23 -17.72 -7.07 15.14
C ALA A 23 -18.46 -7.35 16.45
N ALA A 24 -19.79 -7.26 16.42
CA ALA A 24 -20.65 -7.54 17.57
C ALA A 24 -20.98 -9.04 17.75
N GLY A 25 -20.42 -9.93 16.93
CA GLY A 25 -20.70 -11.37 16.99
C GLY A 25 -22.13 -11.78 16.61
N ARG A 26 -22.93 -10.88 16.01
CA ARG A 26 -24.29 -11.19 15.56
C ARG A 26 -24.31 -11.98 14.25
N GLU A 27 -23.26 -11.88 13.47
CA GLU A 27 -23.03 -12.66 12.26
C GLU A 27 -21.61 -13.20 12.24
N PRO A 28 -21.39 -14.39 11.62
CA PRO A 28 -20.03 -14.90 11.49
C PRO A 28 -19.14 -13.94 10.69
N ALA A 29 -17.91 -13.76 11.09
CA ALA A 29 -16.90 -13.03 10.29
C ALA A 29 -16.62 -13.75 8.96
N ASP A 30 -16.00 -13.09 8.00
CA ASP A 30 -15.66 -13.74 6.72
C ASP A 30 -14.49 -14.71 6.91
N LEU A 31 -13.53 -14.32 7.73
CA LEU A 31 -12.38 -15.13 8.12
C LEU A 31 -12.11 -14.95 9.61
N VAL A 32 -11.78 -16.02 10.30
CA VAL A 32 -11.24 -15.98 11.66
C VAL A 32 -9.91 -16.73 11.71
N LEU A 33 -8.88 -16.06 12.19
CA LEU A 33 -7.62 -16.69 12.58
C LEU A 33 -7.79 -17.16 14.01
N LYS A 34 -7.94 -18.49 14.20
CA LYS A 34 -8.20 -19.11 15.50
C LYS A 34 -6.91 -19.30 16.30
N ASN A 35 -6.96 -19.08 17.59
CA ASN A 35 -5.85 -19.32 18.52
C ASN A 35 -4.55 -18.58 18.12
N ALA A 36 -4.67 -17.40 17.49
CA ALA A 36 -3.55 -16.63 17.00
C ALA A 36 -2.78 -15.98 18.16
N THR A 37 -1.47 -16.25 18.26
CA THR A 37 -0.58 -15.42 19.07
C THR A 37 -0.17 -14.23 18.23
N PHE A 38 -0.69 -13.05 18.54
CA PHE A 38 -0.41 -11.85 17.73
C PHE A 38 0.45 -10.84 18.47
N VAL A 39 1.22 -10.08 17.67
CA VAL A 39 2.02 -8.94 18.14
C VAL A 39 1.13 -7.72 18.15
N ASN A 40 0.82 -7.21 19.34
CA ASN A 40 0.15 -5.92 19.48
C ASN A 40 1.18 -4.80 19.39
N VAL A 41 1.32 -4.23 18.20
CA VAL A 41 2.31 -3.16 17.93
C VAL A 41 1.99 -1.84 18.65
N PHE A 42 0.79 -1.67 19.19
CA PHE A 42 0.41 -0.48 19.95
C PHE A 42 0.82 -0.57 21.42
N SER A 43 0.77 -1.77 22.03
CA SER A 43 1.15 -1.99 23.42
C SER A 43 2.48 -2.71 23.58
N ASN A 44 3.08 -3.16 22.48
CA ASN A 44 4.33 -3.96 22.45
C ASN A 44 4.22 -5.26 23.26
N GLU A 45 3.06 -5.92 23.17
CA GLU A 45 2.74 -7.14 23.89
C GLU A 45 2.39 -8.28 22.94
N LEU A 46 2.57 -9.51 23.41
CA LEU A 46 2.01 -10.69 22.77
C LEU A 46 0.71 -11.10 23.46
N SER A 47 -0.32 -11.35 22.67
CA SER A 47 -1.61 -11.83 23.16
C SER A 47 -2.10 -12.99 22.29
N THR A 48 -2.81 -13.95 22.90
CA THR A 48 -3.38 -15.09 22.16
C THR A 48 -4.90 -15.04 22.20
N MET A 49 -5.51 -14.87 21.03
CA MET A 49 -6.98 -14.90 20.85
C MET A 49 -7.31 -15.05 19.35
N ASP A 50 -8.59 -15.17 19.04
CA ASP A 50 -9.02 -15.16 17.64
C ASP A 50 -8.95 -13.74 17.08
N ILE A 51 -8.64 -13.64 15.78
CA ILE A 51 -8.68 -12.38 15.01
C ILE A 51 -9.77 -12.55 13.96
N ALA A 52 -10.80 -11.69 14.04
CA ALA A 52 -11.94 -11.72 13.12
C ALA A 52 -11.78 -10.67 12.02
N VAL A 53 -12.02 -11.07 10.77
CA VAL A 53 -11.96 -10.22 9.57
C VAL A 53 -13.31 -10.25 8.87
N ALA A 54 -13.84 -9.07 8.54
CA ALA A 54 -15.04 -8.93 7.70
C ALA A 54 -14.87 -7.74 6.75
N GLU A 55 -15.30 -7.91 5.50
CA GLU A 55 -15.20 -6.88 4.46
C GLU A 55 -13.77 -6.34 4.27
N GLY A 56 -12.76 -7.21 4.45
CA GLY A 56 -11.34 -6.86 4.34
C GLY A 56 -10.77 -6.07 5.53
N LEU A 57 -11.50 -5.94 6.64
CA LEU A 57 -11.06 -5.23 7.83
C LEU A 57 -10.99 -6.17 9.03
N ILE A 58 -10.00 -6.01 9.90
CA ILE A 58 -10.00 -6.60 11.22
C ILE A 58 -11.12 -5.93 12.02
N VAL A 59 -12.13 -6.73 12.41
CA VAL A 59 -13.33 -6.24 13.08
C VAL A 59 -13.34 -6.51 14.57
N GLY A 60 -12.47 -7.40 15.06
CA GLY A 60 -12.34 -7.67 16.49
C GLY A 60 -11.31 -8.73 16.80
N MET A 61 -10.92 -8.74 18.05
CA MET A 61 -10.07 -9.75 18.68
C MET A 61 -10.80 -10.32 19.90
N GLY A 62 -10.80 -11.64 20.06
CA GLY A 62 -11.55 -12.29 21.15
C GLY A 62 -12.05 -13.66 20.74
N SER A 63 -13.30 -14.00 21.05
CA SER A 63 -13.92 -15.26 20.65
C SER A 63 -14.90 -14.99 19.51
N TYR A 64 -14.61 -15.50 18.32
CA TYR A 64 -15.38 -15.27 17.11
C TYR A 64 -15.67 -16.57 16.36
N GLN A 65 -16.75 -16.57 15.56
CA GLN A 65 -17.05 -17.58 14.55
C GLN A 65 -16.84 -17.00 13.16
N GLY A 66 -16.22 -17.75 12.26
CA GLY A 66 -15.95 -17.39 10.88
C GLY A 66 -16.68 -18.26 9.88
N ARG A 67 -16.96 -17.71 8.69
CA ARG A 67 -17.37 -18.50 7.52
C ARG A 67 -16.21 -19.37 7.03
N SER A 68 -14.99 -18.86 7.19
CA SER A 68 -13.73 -19.57 7.02
C SER A 68 -12.91 -19.39 8.28
N GLU A 69 -12.27 -20.46 8.73
CA GLU A 69 -11.44 -20.46 9.94
C GLU A 69 -10.07 -21.08 9.62
N VAL A 70 -9.02 -20.43 10.11
CA VAL A 70 -7.64 -20.90 10.00
C VAL A 70 -7.08 -21.10 11.39
N ASP A 71 -6.68 -22.32 11.73
CA ASP A 71 -5.99 -22.59 12.99
C ASP A 71 -4.57 -22.06 12.96
N CYS A 72 -4.30 -21.08 13.83
CA CYS A 72 -3.02 -20.45 14.03
C CYS A 72 -2.32 -20.89 15.32
N THR A 73 -2.71 -22.03 15.90
CA THR A 73 -2.05 -22.59 17.09
C THR A 73 -0.55 -22.72 16.85
N GLY A 74 0.25 -22.15 17.75
CA GLY A 74 1.71 -22.16 17.66
C GLY A 74 2.32 -21.22 16.60
N LYS A 75 1.49 -20.42 15.93
CA LYS A 75 1.95 -19.42 14.95
C LYS A 75 1.90 -18.02 15.55
N ILE A 76 2.81 -17.18 15.11
CA ILE A 76 2.81 -15.73 15.43
C ILE A 76 2.18 -14.97 14.27
N VAL A 77 1.19 -14.13 14.59
CA VAL A 77 0.53 -13.26 13.64
C VAL A 77 0.96 -11.82 13.91
N LEU A 78 1.37 -11.12 12.89
CA LEU A 78 1.81 -9.72 12.98
C LEU A 78 1.29 -8.95 11.76
N PRO A 79 1.26 -7.60 11.82
CA PRO A 79 1.00 -6.79 10.64
C PRO A 79 1.99 -7.13 9.53
N GLY A 80 1.53 -7.08 8.28
CA GLY A 80 2.43 -7.25 7.14
C GLY A 80 3.55 -6.20 7.18
N PHE A 81 4.73 -6.59 6.71
CA PHE A 81 5.87 -5.67 6.68
C PHE A 81 5.64 -4.57 5.64
N LEU A 82 6.12 -3.38 5.98
CA LEU A 82 6.10 -2.22 5.12
C LEU A 82 7.54 -1.82 4.81
N ASP A 83 7.89 -1.76 3.54
CA ASP A 83 9.12 -1.13 3.07
C ASP A 83 8.80 0.34 2.77
N ALA A 84 9.37 1.24 3.57
CA ALA A 84 9.03 2.66 3.53
C ALA A 84 9.78 3.45 2.45
N HIS A 85 10.77 2.85 1.78
CA HIS A 85 11.50 3.48 0.69
C HIS A 85 12.17 2.45 -0.21
N ILE A 86 11.73 2.39 -1.47
CA ILE A 86 12.31 1.52 -2.47
C ILE A 86 12.20 2.15 -3.87
N HIS A 87 13.14 1.81 -4.74
CA HIS A 87 13.04 2.02 -6.18
C HIS A 87 12.79 0.66 -6.84
N LEU A 88 11.56 0.42 -7.29
CA LEU A 88 11.18 -0.89 -7.85
C LEU A 88 12.01 -1.26 -9.07
N GLU A 89 12.32 -0.29 -9.92
CA GLU A 89 13.12 -0.46 -11.14
C GLU A 89 14.55 -0.88 -10.82
N SER A 90 15.12 -0.48 -9.68
CA SER A 90 16.44 -0.90 -9.24
C SER A 90 16.52 -2.40 -8.90
N SER A 91 15.38 -3.05 -8.72
CA SER A 91 15.31 -4.52 -8.57
C SER A 91 15.62 -5.29 -9.86
N LEU A 92 15.62 -4.59 -11.02
CA LEU A 92 15.85 -5.14 -12.37
C LEU A 92 14.84 -6.22 -12.79
N VAL A 93 13.67 -6.25 -12.15
CA VAL A 93 12.56 -7.13 -12.52
C VAL A 93 11.28 -6.31 -12.69
N SER A 94 10.28 -6.87 -13.36
CA SER A 94 8.98 -6.21 -13.45
C SER A 94 8.30 -6.11 -12.08
N PRO A 95 7.37 -5.15 -11.86
CA PRO A 95 6.64 -5.05 -10.60
C PRO A 95 5.95 -6.34 -10.17
N THR A 96 5.41 -7.12 -11.12
CA THR A 96 4.79 -8.42 -10.84
C THR A 96 5.79 -9.44 -10.32
N GLU A 97 7.00 -9.51 -10.88
CA GLU A 97 8.04 -10.45 -10.42
C GLU A 97 8.64 -9.99 -9.08
N PHE A 98 8.77 -8.69 -8.88
CA PHE A 98 9.16 -8.13 -7.59
C PHE A 98 8.19 -8.57 -6.47
N VAL A 99 6.89 -8.43 -6.70
CA VAL A 99 5.87 -8.83 -5.71
C VAL A 99 5.92 -10.33 -5.42
N LYS A 100 6.14 -11.19 -6.42
CA LYS A 100 6.33 -12.62 -6.20
C LYS A 100 7.55 -12.93 -5.31
N ALA A 101 8.58 -12.10 -5.39
CA ALA A 101 9.78 -12.26 -4.57
C ALA A 101 9.56 -11.82 -3.12
N VAL A 102 8.90 -10.68 -2.88
CA VAL A 102 8.84 -10.08 -1.53
C VAL A 102 7.65 -10.55 -0.70
N LEU A 103 6.51 -10.82 -1.32
CA LEU A 103 5.28 -11.20 -0.62
C LEU A 103 5.44 -12.48 0.24
N PRO A 104 6.12 -13.55 -0.21
CA PRO A 104 6.36 -14.74 0.62
C PRO A 104 7.20 -14.47 1.88
N HIS A 105 7.93 -13.35 1.92
CA HIS A 105 8.72 -12.92 3.08
C HIS A 105 7.97 -11.97 4.01
N GLY A 106 6.69 -11.68 3.69
CA GLY A 106 5.80 -10.91 4.55
C GLY A 106 5.71 -9.42 4.23
N THR A 107 6.37 -8.92 3.18
CA THR A 107 6.21 -7.53 2.72
C THR A 107 4.88 -7.40 1.98
N THR A 108 3.99 -6.61 2.55
CA THR A 108 2.61 -6.39 2.04
C THR A 108 2.38 -4.97 1.54
N THR A 109 3.27 -4.05 1.85
CA THR A 109 3.21 -2.66 1.42
C THR A 109 4.62 -2.17 1.09
N VAL A 110 4.73 -1.40 0.01
CA VAL A 110 5.95 -0.69 -0.35
C VAL A 110 5.64 0.76 -0.68
N VAL A 111 6.54 1.67 -0.31
CA VAL A 111 6.50 3.07 -0.74
C VAL A 111 7.64 3.26 -1.73
N THR A 112 7.30 3.46 -2.99
CA THR A 112 8.27 3.55 -4.08
C THR A 112 8.44 4.98 -4.58
N ASP A 113 9.67 5.33 -4.93
CA ASP A 113 10.01 6.49 -5.73
C ASP A 113 10.41 6.01 -7.14
N PRO A 114 9.61 6.25 -8.19
CA PRO A 114 9.89 5.81 -9.56
C PRO A 114 10.91 6.73 -10.25
N HIS A 115 11.99 7.06 -9.57
CA HIS A 115 12.95 8.06 -10.00
C HIS A 115 13.75 7.63 -11.23
N GLU A 116 14.23 6.38 -11.25
CA GLU A 116 15.07 5.87 -12.33
C GLU A 116 14.30 5.80 -13.65
N ILE A 117 13.06 5.32 -13.62
CA ILE A 117 12.27 5.28 -14.85
C ILE A 117 11.83 6.69 -15.27
N ALA A 118 11.62 7.59 -14.34
CA ALA A 118 11.32 8.99 -14.62
C ALA A 118 12.52 9.70 -15.29
N ASN A 119 13.75 9.38 -14.91
CA ASN A 119 14.95 9.87 -15.60
C ASN A 119 15.03 9.42 -17.06
N VAL A 120 14.46 8.26 -17.40
CA VAL A 120 14.49 7.71 -18.76
C VAL A 120 13.30 8.17 -19.59
N MET A 121 12.09 8.14 -19.01
CA MET A 121 10.82 8.28 -19.74
C MET A 121 9.96 9.46 -19.24
N GLY A 122 10.43 10.23 -18.27
CA GLY A 122 9.66 11.35 -17.73
C GLY A 122 8.35 10.90 -17.06
N THR A 123 7.29 11.65 -17.30
CA THR A 123 5.94 11.37 -16.79
C THR A 123 5.36 10.04 -17.28
N ASP A 124 5.72 9.61 -18.49
CA ASP A 124 5.27 8.32 -19.04
C ASP A 124 5.82 7.15 -18.21
N GLY A 125 7.03 7.30 -17.65
CA GLY A 125 7.61 6.32 -16.73
C GLY A 125 6.84 6.23 -15.41
N ILE A 126 6.43 7.36 -14.85
CA ILE A 126 5.61 7.41 -13.63
C ILE A 126 4.25 6.76 -13.89
N GLU A 127 3.59 7.11 -15.00
CA GLU A 127 2.31 6.53 -15.40
C GLU A 127 2.40 5.01 -15.60
N TYR A 128 3.46 4.56 -16.29
CA TYR A 128 3.72 3.13 -16.46
C TYR A 128 3.82 2.40 -15.12
N MET A 129 4.57 2.94 -14.15
CA MET A 129 4.73 2.30 -12.83
C MET A 129 3.41 2.28 -12.05
N LEU A 130 2.62 3.34 -12.14
CA LEU A 130 1.28 3.38 -11.55
C LEU A 130 0.39 2.29 -12.15
N GLN A 131 0.36 2.14 -13.46
CA GLN A 131 -0.46 1.12 -14.14
C GLN A 131 0.07 -0.30 -13.90
N ALA A 132 1.38 -0.51 -14.01
CA ALA A 132 2.00 -1.83 -13.87
C ALA A 132 1.91 -2.40 -12.43
N THR A 133 1.60 -1.57 -11.45
CA THR A 133 1.41 -1.96 -10.06
C THR A 133 -0.06 -1.98 -9.63
N GLU A 134 -1.00 -1.71 -10.53
CA GLU A 134 -2.42 -1.87 -10.26
C GLU A 134 -2.76 -3.35 -10.09
N ASP A 135 -3.72 -3.66 -9.23
CA ASP A 135 -4.20 -5.04 -8.97
C ASP A 135 -3.14 -6.04 -8.46
N LEU A 136 -1.97 -5.59 -8.00
CA LEU A 136 -1.00 -6.46 -7.35
C LEU A 136 -1.42 -6.78 -5.91
N PRO A 137 -1.08 -7.96 -5.36
CA PRO A 137 -1.41 -8.34 -4.00
C PRO A 137 -0.54 -7.66 -2.92
N VAL A 138 0.30 -6.71 -3.29
CA VAL A 138 1.07 -5.81 -2.42
C VAL A 138 0.55 -4.39 -2.65
N ASP A 139 0.33 -3.63 -1.59
CA ASP A 139 -0.07 -2.22 -1.69
C ASP A 139 1.15 -1.38 -2.07
N VAL A 140 1.16 -0.86 -3.30
CA VAL A 140 2.26 -0.03 -3.80
C VAL A 140 1.85 1.43 -3.72
N ARG A 141 2.54 2.20 -2.87
CA ARG A 141 2.37 3.63 -2.69
C ARG A 141 3.52 4.37 -3.37
N PHE A 142 3.24 5.58 -3.84
CA PHE A 142 4.18 6.35 -4.64
C PHE A 142 4.54 7.66 -3.95
N MET A 143 5.83 7.96 -3.95
CA MET A 143 6.36 9.30 -3.74
C MET A 143 6.81 9.81 -5.09
N LEU A 144 6.45 11.03 -5.46
CA LEU A 144 6.82 11.60 -6.76
C LEU A 144 8.28 12.07 -6.75
N PRO A 145 9.06 11.83 -7.80
CA PRO A 145 10.42 12.32 -7.92
C PRO A 145 10.50 13.84 -7.71
N SER A 146 11.37 14.28 -6.83
CA SER A 146 11.51 15.70 -6.48
C SER A 146 12.33 16.49 -7.50
N CYS A 147 13.20 15.82 -8.24
CA CYS A 147 14.11 16.41 -9.22
C CYS A 147 14.51 15.35 -10.27
N VAL A 148 14.26 15.68 -11.54
CA VAL A 148 14.68 14.87 -12.70
C VAL A 148 15.28 15.83 -13.74
N PRO A 149 16.58 15.76 -13.99
CA PRO A 149 17.61 14.94 -13.33
C PRO A 149 17.83 15.32 -11.85
N ALA A 150 18.61 14.51 -11.14
CA ALA A 150 18.94 14.72 -9.73
C ALA A 150 19.64 16.07 -9.49
N THR A 151 20.50 16.48 -10.39
CA THR A 151 21.16 17.80 -10.37
C THR A 151 21.27 18.39 -11.78
N PRO A 152 21.50 19.71 -11.93
CA PRO A 152 21.72 20.32 -13.24
C PRO A 152 22.98 19.85 -13.97
N LEU A 153 23.83 19.07 -13.31
CA LEU A 153 25.07 18.50 -13.88
C LEU A 153 24.86 17.10 -14.47
N ASP A 154 23.70 16.48 -14.19
CA ASP A 154 23.38 15.14 -14.65
C ASP A 154 22.72 15.16 -16.02
N GLU A 155 23.00 14.14 -16.83
CA GLU A 155 22.27 13.89 -18.07
C GLU A 155 21.09 12.96 -17.77
N SER A 156 19.94 13.24 -18.39
CA SER A 156 18.75 12.40 -18.29
C SER A 156 17.95 12.39 -19.60
N GLY A 157 17.10 11.38 -19.77
CA GLY A 157 16.17 11.30 -20.90
C GLY A 157 14.98 12.25 -20.77
N ALA A 158 14.75 12.82 -19.58
CA ALA A 158 13.66 13.76 -19.33
C ALA A 158 14.07 14.80 -18.30
N ILE A 159 13.33 15.92 -18.28
CA ILE A 159 13.42 16.94 -17.23
C ILE A 159 12.01 17.11 -16.66
N LEU A 160 11.85 16.93 -15.35
CA LEU A 160 10.59 17.11 -14.66
C LEU A 160 10.72 18.21 -13.60
N ASP A 161 9.93 19.26 -13.76
CA ASP A 161 9.70 20.27 -12.74
C ASP A 161 8.41 19.98 -11.95
N TYR A 162 8.09 20.82 -10.99
CA TYR A 162 6.88 20.68 -10.17
C TYR A 162 5.60 20.67 -11.01
N ARG A 163 5.53 21.35 -12.16
CA ARG A 163 4.35 21.39 -13.03
C ARG A 163 4.12 20.05 -13.73
N ALA A 164 5.20 19.36 -14.09
CA ALA A 164 5.12 18.07 -14.74
C ALA A 164 4.53 16.99 -13.82
N ILE A 165 4.77 17.09 -12.52
CA ILE A 165 4.31 16.10 -11.53
C ILE A 165 3.02 16.50 -10.81
N ASP A 166 2.56 17.75 -10.92
CA ASP A 166 1.43 18.30 -10.16
C ASP A 166 0.14 17.48 -10.33
N SER A 167 -0.17 17.06 -11.55
CA SER A 167 -1.38 16.27 -11.83
C SER A 167 -1.41 14.88 -11.20
N PHE A 168 -0.27 14.33 -10.83
CA PHE A 168 -0.20 13.03 -10.19
C PHE A 168 -0.61 13.05 -8.71
N TYR A 169 -0.63 14.21 -8.05
CA TYR A 169 -1.06 14.32 -6.66
C TYR A 169 -2.54 13.98 -6.45
N ASP A 170 -3.36 14.04 -7.49
CA ASP A 170 -4.75 13.60 -7.42
C ASP A 170 -4.90 12.07 -7.43
N HIS A 171 -3.84 11.34 -7.75
CA HIS A 171 -3.88 9.88 -7.78
C HIS A 171 -3.90 9.28 -6.35
N PRO A 172 -4.85 8.36 -6.02
CA PRO A 172 -5.07 7.89 -4.65
C PRO A 172 -3.89 7.11 -4.04
N ARG A 173 -2.96 6.62 -4.85
CA ARG A 173 -1.76 5.93 -4.39
C ARG A 173 -0.53 6.83 -4.28
N VAL A 174 -0.61 8.09 -4.71
CA VAL A 174 0.45 9.08 -4.52
C VAL A 174 0.31 9.68 -3.13
N GLN A 175 1.41 9.69 -2.36
CA GLN A 175 1.42 10.09 -0.96
C GLN A 175 2.18 11.41 -0.71
N GLY A 176 3.03 11.82 -1.64
CA GLY A 176 3.82 13.04 -1.49
C GLY A 176 5.02 13.11 -2.43
N LEU A 177 5.96 13.97 -2.08
CA LEU A 177 7.23 14.16 -2.77
C LEU A 177 8.28 13.21 -2.19
N ALA A 178 9.09 12.62 -3.06
CA ALA A 178 10.19 11.76 -2.70
C ALA A 178 11.40 12.54 -2.15
N GLU A 179 12.51 11.85 -1.98
CA GLU A 179 13.75 12.44 -1.47
C GLU A 179 14.26 13.61 -2.33
N MET A 180 14.80 14.62 -1.66
CA MET A 180 15.37 15.81 -2.33
C MET A 180 16.87 15.61 -2.57
N MET A 181 17.23 15.11 -3.77
CA MET A 181 18.63 14.87 -4.15
C MET A 181 19.33 16.16 -4.55
N ASN A 182 18.64 17.12 -5.19
CA ASN A 182 19.18 18.43 -5.52
C ASN A 182 19.22 19.35 -4.29
N PHE A 183 19.96 18.94 -3.27
CA PHE A 183 20.03 19.71 -2.04
C PHE A 183 20.69 21.10 -2.25
N VAL A 184 21.61 21.21 -3.20
CA VAL A 184 22.26 22.50 -3.55
C VAL A 184 21.24 23.46 -4.15
N GLY A 185 20.38 22.98 -5.04
CA GLY A 185 19.24 23.78 -5.55
C GLY A 185 18.32 24.20 -4.41
N ALA A 186 17.91 23.26 -3.59
CA ALA A 186 17.00 23.51 -2.47
C ALA A 186 17.49 24.60 -1.50
N ILE A 187 18.78 24.58 -1.11
CA ILE A 187 19.33 25.61 -0.23
C ILE A 187 19.55 26.96 -0.91
N ASN A 188 19.60 26.99 -2.22
CA ASN A 188 19.73 28.23 -3.01
C ASN A 188 18.37 28.78 -3.48
N GLY A 189 17.27 28.06 -3.22
CA GLY A 189 15.92 28.47 -3.59
C GLY A 189 15.63 28.27 -5.08
N ASP A 190 16.24 27.32 -5.71
CA ASP A 190 16.04 26.95 -7.10
C ASP A 190 14.85 25.98 -7.23
#